data_59389c92bdd8a69a04aa437528c682b4
#
_entry.id   59389c92bdd8a69a04aa437528c682b4
#
_cell.length_a   1.000
_cell.length_b   1.000
_cell.length_c   1.000
_cell.angle_alpha   90.00
_cell.angle_beta   90.00
_cell.angle_gamma   90.00
#
_symmetry.space_group_name_H-M   'P 1'
#
loop_
_entity.id
_entity.type
_entity.pdbx_description
1 polymer ?
#
loop_
_entity_poly.entity_id
_entity_poly.type
_entity_poly.pdbx_seq_one_letter_code
_entity_poly.pdbx_strand_id
1 'polypeptide(L)'
;MKLLKTVPAALMLAGGVFAAMSATADDSVFTVMDDPTAAKKPFEGNLNAGYLAQSGNTKSSSLTADSTLTWYGNTTAWSLWGNASNTSANDERSSEKYAVGGRSRYNMTDYDYLFGQASWLTDRYNGYRQRDVFTAGYGRQFLNGPVHSFRFEFGPGVRYDKFTDGDTKTQPLGYASGTYAWQMTDNTKFTQGVSVFGAEDTTLNSETALNVDINEHFGLKVAYNVTWNSSPPETAPDHTDRRTTVSLGYKM
;
A
#
# COMPACT_ATOMS: atom_id res chain seq x y z
N MET A 1 -46.49 -17.07 32.82
CA MET A 1 -45.26 -16.36 33.14
C MET A 1 -44.11 -17.13 32.57
N LYS A 2 -43.68 -16.84 31.33
CA LYS A 2 -42.57 -17.52 30.64
C LYS A 2 -41.44 -16.51 30.50
N LEU A 3 -40.30 -16.80 31.16
CA LEU A 3 -39.06 -16.03 31.07
C LEU A 3 -38.44 -16.22 29.67
N LEU A 4 -38.28 -15.12 28.93
CA LEU A 4 -37.42 -15.07 27.76
C LEU A 4 -35.96 -15.09 28.24
N LYS A 5 -35.23 -16.15 27.88
CA LYS A 5 -33.76 -16.21 28.02
C LYS A 5 -33.15 -15.50 26.83
N THR A 6 -32.51 -14.38 27.06
CA THR A 6 -31.63 -13.71 26.12
C THR A 6 -30.35 -14.55 25.93
N VAL A 7 -30.11 -15.00 24.71
CA VAL A 7 -28.85 -15.64 24.29
C VAL A 7 -27.89 -14.53 23.87
N PRO A 8 -26.70 -14.41 24.46
CA PRO A 8 -25.68 -13.53 23.95
C PRO A 8 -25.10 -14.13 22.66
N ALA A 9 -25.16 -13.37 21.57
CA ALA A 9 -24.48 -13.72 20.33
C ALA A 9 -22.96 -13.67 20.57
N ALA A 10 -22.36 -14.82 20.80
CA ALA A 10 -20.91 -14.98 20.80
C ALA A 10 -20.43 -14.89 19.35
N LEU A 11 -19.72 -13.81 19.03
CA LEU A 11 -18.99 -13.65 17.79
C LEU A 11 -17.83 -14.66 17.80
N MET A 12 -18.03 -15.83 17.22
CA MET A 12 -16.93 -16.79 16.98
C MET A 12 -16.07 -16.25 15.85
N LEU A 13 -14.97 -15.57 16.19
CA LEU A 13 -13.85 -15.41 15.28
C LEU A 13 -13.23 -16.81 15.09
N ALA A 14 -13.44 -17.37 13.91
CA ALA A 14 -12.77 -18.61 13.51
C ALA A 14 -11.25 -18.35 13.51
N GLY A 15 -10.56 -19.01 14.45
CA GLY A 15 -9.10 -19.01 14.53
C GLY A 15 -8.52 -19.72 13.30
N GLY A 16 -8.19 -18.96 12.26
CA GLY A 16 -7.33 -19.43 11.18
C GLY A 16 -5.90 -19.53 11.72
N VAL A 17 -5.26 -20.66 11.49
CA VAL A 17 -3.82 -20.84 11.69
C VAL A 17 -3.12 -19.94 10.69
N PHE A 18 -2.73 -18.73 11.09
CA PHE A 18 -1.81 -17.91 10.31
C PHE A 18 -0.40 -18.46 10.56
N ALA A 19 0.14 -19.17 9.56
CA ALA A 19 1.57 -19.39 9.47
C ALA A 19 2.28 -18.04 9.55
N ALA A 20 3.44 -17.97 10.22
CA ALA A 20 4.24 -16.76 10.29
C ALA A 20 4.56 -16.30 8.87
N MET A 21 3.79 -15.33 8.37
CA MET A 21 4.00 -14.75 7.05
C MET A 21 5.05 -13.67 7.22
N SER A 22 6.17 -13.83 6.55
CA SER A 22 7.18 -12.78 6.40
C SER A 22 6.47 -11.52 5.91
N ALA A 23 6.52 -10.46 6.72
CA ALA A 23 5.86 -9.21 6.38
C ALA A 23 6.73 -8.45 5.39
N THR A 24 6.53 -8.69 4.11
CA THR A 24 7.04 -7.77 3.09
C THR A 24 6.15 -6.54 3.09
N ALA A 25 6.70 -5.39 3.38
CA ALA A 25 6.01 -4.14 3.20
C ALA A 25 5.90 -3.91 1.70
N ASP A 26 4.71 -3.71 1.26
CA ASP A 26 4.41 -3.23 -0.06
C ASP A 26 5.06 -1.85 -0.25
N ASP A 27 5.84 -1.69 -1.32
CA ASP A 27 6.13 -0.37 -1.84
C ASP A 27 4.76 0.22 -2.15
N SER A 28 4.24 1.14 -1.33
CA SER A 28 2.90 1.69 -1.54
C SER A 28 2.91 2.58 -2.79
N VAL A 29 3.07 1.91 -3.91
CA VAL A 29 3.05 2.44 -5.28
C VAL A 29 1.67 3.02 -5.59
N PHE A 30 0.67 2.61 -4.82
CA PHE A 30 -0.72 3.03 -4.95
C PHE A 30 -1.04 4.24 -4.08
N THR A 31 -0.19 5.27 -4.13
CA THR A 31 -0.56 6.56 -3.56
C THR A 31 -1.83 7.03 -4.27
N VAL A 32 -2.93 6.98 -3.56
CA VAL A 32 -4.21 7.49 -4.06
C VAL A 32 -4.10 9.01 -4.10
N MET A 33 -3.69 9.54 -5.24
CA MET A 33 -3.71 10.96 -5.53
C MET A 33 -4.90 11.20 -6.45
N ASP A 34 -5.86 11.97 -6.00
CA ASP A 34 -7.00 12.34 -6.83
C ASP A 34 -6.56 13.28 -7.97
N ASP A 35 -7.45 13.49 -8.92
CA ASP A 35 -7.24 14.51 -9.94
C ASP A 35 -7.23 15.90 -9.27
N PRO A 36 -6.22 16.76 -9.49
CA PRO A 36 -6.19 18.11 -8.94
C PRO A 36 -7.45 18.91 -9.21
N THR A 37 -8.08 18.72 -10.37
CA THR A 37 -9.30 19.43 -10.75
C THR A 37 -10.55 18.90 -10.04
N ALA A 38 -10.51 17.67 -9.52
CA ALA A 38 -11.60 17.03 -8.78
C ALA A 38 -11.40 17.11 -7.25
N ALA A 39 -10.24 17.56 -6.79
CA ALA A 39 -9.91 17.66 -5.37
C ALA A 39 -10.83 18.68 -4.67
N LYS A 40 -11.44 18.27 -3.57
CA LYS A 40 -12.36 19.12 -2.79
C LYS A 40 -11.64 20.06 -1.83
N LYS A 41 -10.41 19.75 -1.47
CA LYS A 41 -9.56 20.50 -0.54
C LYS A 41 -8.18 20.71 -1.17
N PRO A 42 -7.49 21.82 -0.85
CA PRO A 42 -6.12 22.03 -1.33
C PRO A 42 -5.09 21.13 -0.64
N PHE A 43 -5.46 20.52 0.48
CA PHE A 43 -4.63 19.59 1.23
C PHE A 43 -5.47 18.45 1.77
N GLU A 44 -4.94 17.26 1.65
CA GLU A 44 -5.50 16.03 2.22
C GLU A 44 -4.38 15.26 2.92
N GLY A 45 -4.67 14.73 4.10
CA GLY A 45 -3.76 13.90 4.85
C GLY A 45 -4.47 12.71 5.45
N ASN A 46 -3.80 11.55 5.44
CA ASN A 46 -4.25 10.40 6.18
C ASN A 46 -3.10 9.76 6.96
N LEU A 47 -3.45 9.18 8.08
CA LEU A 47 -2.56 8.38 8.92
C LEU A 47 -3.32 7.12 9.31
N ASN A 48 -2.75 5.97 9.02
CA ASN A 48 -3.30 4.68 9.42
C ASN A 48 -2.34 3.99 10.38
N ALA A 49 -2.87 3.32 11.39
CA ALA A 49 -2.10 2.47 12.29
C ALA A 49 -2.85 1.16 12.54
N GLY A 50 -2.14 0.07 12.47
CA GLY A 50 -2.66 -1.26 12.72
C GLY A 50 -1.77 -2.02 13.70
N TYR A 51 -2.37 -2.73 14.64
CA TYR A 51 -1.67 -3.61 15.56
C TYR A 51 -2.37 -4.95 15.61
N LEU A 52 -1.59 -6.02 15.45
CA LEU A 52 -2.03 -7.39 15.60
C LEU A 52 -1.15 -8.07 16.65
N ALA A 53 -1.77 -8.74 17.63
CA ALA A 53 -1.05 -9.56 18.59
C ALA A 53 -1.71 -10.93 18.69
N GLN A 54 -0.90 -11.97 18.72
CA GLN A 54 -1.29 -13.35 18.95
C GLN A 54 -0.53 -13.89 20.16
N SER A 55 -1.23 -14.58 21.03
CA SER A 55 -0.65 -15.25 22.21
C SER A 55 -1.16 -16.68 22.30
N GLY A 56 -0.36 -17.55 22.93
CA GLY A 56 -0.64 -18.98 23.07
C GLY A 56 0.62 -19.80 22.86
N ASN A 57 0.51 -20.91 22.14
CA ASN A 57 1.66 -21.76 21.82
C ASN A 57 2.71 -21.04 20.93
N THR A 58 2.27 -20.06 20.16
CA THR A 58 3.12 -19.14 19.40
C THR A 58 2.76 -17.72 19.78
N LYS A 59 3.76 -16.92 20.09
CA LYS A 59 3.58 -15.48 20.34
C LYS A 59 4.01 -14.74 19.09
N SER A 60 3.17 -13.85 18.59
CA SER A 60 3.54 -12.95 17.51
C SER A 60 2.87 -11.58 17.69
N SER A 61 3.55 -10.54 17.25
CA SER A 61 2.98 -9.20 17.19
C SER A 61 3.42 -8.51 15.90
N SER A 62 2.52 -7.74 15.32
CA SER A 62 2.82 -6.92 14.15
C SER A 62 2.26 -5.51 14.37
N LEU A 63 3.12 -4.52 14.17
CA LEU A 63 2.76 -3.11 14.17
C LEU A 63 2.95 -2.58 12.75
N THR A 64 1.93 -1.91 12.22
CA THR A 64 2.01 -1.24 10.93
C THR A 64 1.55 0.20 11.09
N ALA A 65 2.23 1.12 10.39
CA ALA A 65 1.79 2.51 10.30
C ALA A 65 2.06 2.99 8.87
N ASP A 66 1.12 3.71 8.30
CA ASP A 66 1.29 4.41 7.03
C ASP A 66 0.70 5.81 7.09
N SER A 67 1.27 6.72 6.31
CA SER A 67 0.74 8.06 6.16
C SER A 67 0.92 8.55 4.73
N THR A 68 -0.01 9.38 4.27
CA THR A 68 0.06 10.07 3.00
C THR A 68 -0.41 11.51 3.17
N LEU A 69 0.36 12.44 2.66
CA LEU A 69 0.06 13.87 2.65
C LEU A 69 0.03 14.33 1.19
N THR A 70 -1.05 14.94 0.76
CA THR A 70 -1.23 15.39 -0.63
C THR A 70 -1.63 16.86 -0.68
N TRP A 71 -0.95 17.62 -1.51
CA TRP A 71 -1.23 19.03 -1.82
C TRP A 71 -1.72 19.14 -3.25
N TYR A 72 -2.81 19.83 -3.43
CA TYR A 72 -3.44 20.06 -4.73
C TYR A 72 -3.31 21.52 -5.14
N GLY A 73 -2.76 21.74 -6.34
CA GLY A 73 -2.86 23.01 -7.07
C GLY A 73 -3.94 22.92 -8.14
N ASN A 74 -4.00 23.89 -9.06
CA ASN A 74 -5.01 23.91 -10.12
C ASN A 74 -4.84 22.75 -11.13
N THR A 75 -3.60 22.47 -11.52
CA THR A 75 -3.25 21.43 -12.50
C THR A 75 -2.18 20.48 -11.98
N THR A 76 -1.71 20.69 -10.75
CA THR A 76 -0.61 19.91 -10.14
C THR A 76 -1.05 19.29 -8.83
N ALA A 77 -0.54 18.12 -8.53
CA ALA A 77 -0.64 17.53 -7.21
C ALA A 77 0.72 16.99 -6.77
N TRP A 78 0.98 17.04 -5.48
CA TRP A 78 2.19 16.52 -4.84
C TRP A 78 1.81 15.66 -3.66
N SER A 79 2.37 14.48 -3.58
CA SER A 79 2.15 13.58 -2.46
C SER A 79 3.47 13.18 -1.84
N LEU A 80 3.50 13.14 -0.51
CA LEU A 80 4.52 12.47 0.27
C LEU A 80 3.86 11.32 1.02
N TRP A 81 4.50 10.17 1.04
CA TRP A 81 4.01 9.01 1.75
C TRP A 81 5.13 8.30 2.51
N GLY A 82 4.75 7.61 3.58
CA GLY A 82 5.66 6.78 4.33
C GLY A 82 4.93 5.61 4.96
N ASN A 83 5.61 4.48 5.09
CA ASN A 83 5.12 3.33 5.82
C ASN A 83 6.20 2.69 6.68
N ALA A 84 5.76 2.09 7.77
CA ALA A 84 6.58 1.33 8.69
C ALA A 84 5.86 0.03 9.04
N SER A 85 6.59 -1.08 9.06
CA SER A 85 6.08 -2.37 9.49
C SER A 85 7.12 -3.10 10.32
N ASN A 86 6.71 -3.60 11.47
CA ASN A 86 7.55 -4.36 12.37
C ASN A 86 6.78 -5.59 12.85
N THR A 87 7.38 -6.76 12.72
CA THR A 87 6.80 -8.02 13.18
C THR A 87 7.80 -8.75 14.06
N SER A 88 7.32 -9.27 15.20
CA SER A 88 8.09 -10.12 16.09
C SER A 88 7.38 -11.46 16.22
N ALA A 89 8.15 -12.55 16.30
CA ALA A 89 7.67 -13.89 16.56
C ALA A 89 8.50 -14.51 17.69
N ASN A 90 7.84 -15.03 18.73
CA ASN A 90 8.50 -15.62 19.93
C ASN A 90 9.53 -14.69 20.58
N ASP A 91 9.16 -13.41 20.73
CA ASP A 91 10.00 -12.32 21.29
C ASP A 91 11.26 -11.99 20.45
N GLU A 92 11.41 -12.58 19.25
CA GLU A 92 12.45 -12.21 18.28
C GLU A 92 11.85 -11.41 17.12
N ARG A 93 12.57 -10.38 16.66
CA ARG A 93 12.16 -9.59 15.50
C ARG A 93 12.29 -10.43 14.24
N SER A 94 11.19 -10.61 13.51
CA SER A 94 11.11 -11.43 12.30
C SER A 94 10.96 -10.62 11.02
N SER A 95 10.53 -9.35 11.12
CA SER A 95 10.45 -8.43 9.99
C SER A 95 10.60 -6.99 10.46
N GLU A 96 11.33 -6.18 9.69
CA GLU A 96 11.48 -4.75 9.91
C GLU A 96 11.61 -4.08 8.56
N LYS A 97 10.61 -3.24 8.21
CA LYS A 97 10.57 -2.57 6.94
C LYS A 97 10.10 -1.14 7.09
N TYR A 98 10.81 -0.24 6.39
CA TYR A 98 10.45 1.17 6.29
C TYR A 98 10.52 1.57 4.82
N ALA A 99 9.57 2.39 4.39
CA ALA A 99 9.62 3.01 3.09
C ALA A 99 9.10 4.44 3.17
N VAL A 100 9.63 5.29 2.31
CA VAL A 100 9.22 6.67 2.13
C VAL A 100 9.31 7.02 0.66
N GLY A 101 8.40 7.84 0.18
CA GLY A 101 8.44 8.29 -1.20
C GLY A 101 7.66 9.56 -1.43
N GLY A 102 7.87 10.09 -2.61
CA GLY A 102 7.16 11.26 -3.10
C GLY A 102 6.70 11.05 -4.53
N ARG A 103 5.60 11.71 -4.87
CA ARG A 103 5.01 11.66 -6.19
C ARG A 103 4.52 13.03 -6.59
N SER A 104 4.67 13.34 -7.87
CA SER A 104 4.09 14.53 -8.49
C SER A 104 3.20 14.12 -9.66
N ARG A 105 2.18 14.93 -9.92
CA ARG A 105 1.29 14.84 -11.07
C ARG A 105 1.12 16.23 -11.67
N TYR A 106 1.13 16.30 -13.01
CA TYR A 106 0.83 17.50 -13.78
C TYR A 106 -0.20 17.16 -14.86
N ASN A 107 -1.41 17.73 -14.75
CA ASN A 107 -2.46 17.55 -15.74
C ASN A 107 -2.15 18.37 -16.99
N MET A 108 -2.08 17.70 -18.14
CA MET A 108 -1.95 18.30 -19.46
C MET A 108 -3.32 18.62 -20.07
N THR A 109 -4.28 17.74 -19.80
CA THR A 109 -5.69 17.85 -20.21
C THR A 109 -6.58 17.39 -19.05
N ASP A 110 -7.90 17.35 -19.24
CA ASP A 110 -8.85 16.82 -18.27
C ASP A 110 -8.66 15.32 -17.99
N TYR A 111 -7.99 14.61 -18.88
CA TYR A 111 -7.79 13.14 -18.77
C TYR A 111 -6.33 12.73 -18.73
N ASP A 112 -5.46 13.49 -19.37
CA ASP A 112 -4.07 13.11 -19.60
C ASP A 112 -3.14 13.89 -18.68
N TYR A 113 -2.15 13.20 -18.08
CA TYR A 113 -1.20 13.81 -17.18
C TYR A 113 0.19 13.17 -17.27
N LEU A 114 1.18 13.93 -16.84
CA LEU A 114 2.52 13.42 -16.55
C LEU A 114 2.64 13.15 -15.06
N PHE A 115 3.44 12.15 -14.72
CA PHE A 115 3.80 11.87 -13.32
C PHE A 115 5.30 11.64 -13.18
N GLY A 116 5.77 11.89 -11.97
CA GLY A 116 7.09 11.48 -11.50
C GLY A 116 6.98 10.98 -10.07
N GLN A 117 7.68 9.90 -9.74
CA GLN A 117 7.73 9.38 -8.38
C GLN A 117 9.12 8.87 -8.04
N ALA A 118 9.47 8.99 -6.76
CA ALA A 118 10.68 8.45 -6.19
C ALA A 118 10.34 7.79 -4.86
N SER A 119 10.96 6.66 -4.57
CA SER A 119 10.81 5.96 -3.32
C SER A 119 12.13 5.39 -2.83
N TRP A 120 12.26 5.31 -1.52
CA TRP A 120 13.33 4.64 -0.78
C TRP A 120 12.71 3.59 0.13
N LEU A 121 13.35 2.44 0.21
CA LEU A 121 12.91 1.30 0.99
C LEU A 121 14.09 0.67 1.71
N THR A 122 13.89 0.19 2.94
CA THR A 122 14.74 -0.80 3.60
C THR A 122 13.90 -1.99 4.07
N ASP A 123 14.35 -3.19 3.76
CA ASP A 123 13.73 -4.45 4.15
C ASP A 123 14.82 -5.52 4.34
N ARG A 124 15.46 -5.45 5.49
CA ARG A 124 16.67 -6.25 5.79
C ARG A 124 16.39 -7.74 5.88
N TYR A 125 15.19 -8.12 6.29
CA TYR A 125 14.80 -9.53 6.43
C TYR A 125 14.50 -10.18 5.08
N ASN A 126 14.13 -9.37 4.09
CA ASN A 126 13.96 -9.82 2.69
C ASN A 126 15.20 -9.54 1.82
N GLY A 127 16.35 -9.31 2.44
CA GLY A 127 17.62 -9.16 1.73
C GLY A 127 17.93 -7.77 1.20
N TYR A 128 17.08 -6.77 1.41
CA TYR A 128 17.29 -5.40 0.92
C TYR A 128 17.72 -4.46 2.04
N ARG A 129 18.97 -4.04 2.03
CA ARG A 129 19.47 -2.97 2.89
C ARG A 129 18.94 -1.61 2.45
N GLN A 130 18.80 -1.44 1.12
CA GLN A 130 18.26 -0.25 0.48
C GLN A 130 17.75 -0.61 -0.91
N ARG A 131 16.60 -0.06 -1.25
CA ARG A 131 16.05 -0.07 -2.61
C ARG A 131 15.55 1.32 -2.93
N ASP A 132 16.09 1.93 -3.97
CA ASP A 132 15.63 3.21 -4.49
C ASP A 132 14.98 2.97 -5.84
N VAL A 133 13.79 3.51 -6.04
CA VAL A 133 13.07 3.44 -7.31
C VAL A 133 12.70 4.85 -7.74
N PHE A 134 13.03 5.17 -8.98
CA PHE A 134 12.59 6.38 -9.64
C PHE A 134 11.84 6.01 -10.92
N THR A 135 10.64 6.54 -11.10
CA THR A 135 9.85 6.38 -12.33
C THR A 135 9.23 7.71 -12.74
N ALA A 136 9.10 7.92 -14.04
CA ALA A 136 8.38 9.05 -14.60
C ALA A 136 7.65 8.58 -15.86
N GLY A 137 6.52 9.20 -16.17
CA GLY A 137 5.77 8.75 -17.33
C GLY A 137 4.48 9.51 -17.56
N TYR A 138 3.65 8.87 -18.35
CA TYR A 138 2.35 9.35 -18.76
C TYR A 138 1.25 8.53 -18.09
N GLY A 139 0.18 9.22 -17.71
CA GLY A 139 -1.03 8.64 -17.18
C GLY A 139 -2.28 9.17 -17.86
N ARG A 140 -3.30 8.31 -17.91
CA ARG A 140 -4.62 8.68 -18.38
C ARG A 140 -5.70 8.25 -17.42
N GLN A 141 -6.59 9.19 -17.12
CA GLN A 141 -7.80 8.98 -16.35
C GLN A 141 -8.92 8.55 -17.32
N PHE A 142 -9.29 7.26 -17.31
CA PHE A 142 -10.34 6.73 -18.16
C PHE A 142 -11.75 6.96 -17.59
N LEU A 143 -11.86 6.92 -16.25
CA LEU A 143 -13.08 7.24 -15.53
C LEU A 143 -12.73 8.29 -14.47
N ASN A 144 -13.43 9.40 -14.48
CA ASN A 144 -13.26 10.50 -13.53
C ASN A 144 -14.63 10.92 -12.96
N GLY A 145 -15.40 9.95 -12.50
CA GLY A 145 -16.72 10.18 -11.91
C GLY A 145 -16.70 10.09 -10.37
N PRO A 146 -17.74 10.60 -9.71
CA PRO A 146 -17.84 10.56 -8.25
C PRO A 146 -18.03 9.14 -7.70
N VAL A 147 -18.53 8.21 -8.52
CA VAL A 147 -18.78 6.82 -8.13
C VAL A 147 -17.64 5.90 -8.60
N HIS A 148 -17.15 6.10 -9.80
CA HIS A 148 -16.11 5.27 -10.39
C HIS A 148 -14.96 6.13 -10.87
N SER A 149 -13.74 5.73 -10.52
CA SER A 149 -12.50 6.30 -11.01
C SER A 149 -11.60 5.19 -11.50
N PHE A 150 -11.03 5.34 -12.68
CA PHE A 150 -10.04 4.41 -13.22
C PHE A 150 -8.95 5.17 -13.95
N ARG A 151 -7.70 4.91 -13.57
CA ARG A 151 -6.52 5.46 -14.22
C ARG A 151 -5.54 4.37 -14.57
N PHE A 152 -4.79 4.63 -15.62
CA PHE A 152 -3.68 3.81 -16.05
C PHE A 152 -2.46 4.68 -16.27
N GLU A 153 -1.28 4.16 -15.91
CA GLU A 153 0.00 4.85 -15.99
C GLU A 153 1.06 3.93 -16.55
N PHE A 154 2.01 4.51 -17.27
CA PHE A 154 3.20 3.80 -17.71
C PHE A 154 4.36 4.76 -17.93
N GLY A 155 5.57 4.24 -17.87
CA GLY A 155 6.78 5.02 -18.14
C GLY A 155 8.06 4.27 -17.83
N PRO A 156 9.20 4.84 -18.19
CA PRO A 156 10.51 4.33 -17.80
C PRO A 156 10.82 4.64 -16.35
N GLY A 157 11.79 3.90 -15.81
CA GLY A 157 12.36 4.14 -14.51
C GLY A 157 13.74 3.54 -14.35
N VAL A 158 14.29 3.71 -13.16
CA VAL A 158 15.53 3.11 -12.72
C VAL A 158 15.36 2.62 -11.29
N ARG A 159 15.94 1.46 -11.00
CA ARG A 159 15.99 0.89 -9.66
C ARG A 159 17.45 0.67 -9.25
N TYR A 160 17.78 1.10 -8.03
CA TYR A 160 19.03 0.81 -7.36
C TYR A 160 18.73 -0.06 -6.15
N ASP A 161 19.33 -1.24 -6.11
CA ASP A 161 19.26 -2.19 -5.00
C ASP A 161 20.63 -2.29 -4.33
N LYS A 162 20.64 -2.24 -2.99
CA LYS A 162 21.77 -2.63 -2.16
C LYS A 162 21.34 -3.75 -1.25
N PHE A 163 21.91 -4.92 -1.44
CA PHE A 163 21.55 -6.12 -0.69
C PHE A 163 22.26 -6.18 0.67
N THR A 164 21.79 -7.07 1.54
CA THR A 164 22.34 -7.24 2.89
C THR A 164 23.75 -7.87 2.89
N ASP A 165 24.11 -8.65 1.87
CA ASP A 165 25.45 -9.20 1.62
C ASP A 165 26.48 -8.14 1.16
N GLY A 166 26.00 -6.96 0.79
CA GLY A 166 26.81 -5.82 0.35
C GLY A 166 26.82 -5.60 -1.15
N ASP A 167 26.28 -6.52 -1.93
CA ASP A 167 26.16 -6.39 -3.38
C ASP A 167 25.22 -5.24 -3.74
N THR A 168 25.45 -4.65 -4.91
CA THR A 168 24.64 -3.55 -5.45
C THR A 168 24.24 -3.84 -6.89
N LYS A 169 23.03 -3.47 -7.26
CA LYS A 169 22.52 -3.62 -8.62
C LYS A 169 21.76 -2.37 -9.03
N THR A 170 22.12 -1.81 -10.18
CA THR A 170 21.35 -0.71 -10.81
C THR A 170 20.81 -1.20 -12.13
N GLN A 171 19.52 -1.04 -12.35
CA GLN A 171 18.89 -1.53 -13.56
C GLN A 171 17.79 -0.58 -14.06
N PRO A 172 17.67 -0.41 -15.40
CA PRO A 172 16.52 0.25 -15.99
C PRO A 172 15.28 -0.62 -15.78
N LEU A 173 14.12 0.01 -15.67
CA LEU A 173 12.84 -0.69 -15.58
C LEU A 173 11.76 -0.01 -16.41
N GLY A 174 10.77 -0.81 -16.83
CA GLY A 174 9.50 -0.34 -17.32
C GLY A 174 8.48 -0.36 -16.18
N TYR A 175 7.74 0.72 -16.00
CA TYR A 175 6.67 0.83 -15.04
C TYR A 175 5.33 0.85 -15.74
N ALA A 176 4.35 0.11 -15.21
CA ALA A 176 2.95 0.23 -15.58
C ALA A 176 2.08 0.03 -14.34
N SER A 177 1.00 0.80 -14.21
CA SER A 177 0.03 0.60 -13.13
C SER A 177 -1.39 0.95 -13.55
N GLY A 178 -2.35 0.24 -12.94
CA GLY A 178 -3.77 0.52 -13.04
C GLY A 178 -4.36 0.68 -11.65
N THR A 179 -5.14 1.73 -11.43
CA THR A 179 -5.84 1.96 -10.17
C THR A 179 -7.31 2.21 -10.43
N TYR A 180 -8.16 1.42 -9.79
CA TYR A 180 -9.61 1.54 -9.85
C TYR A 180 -10.14 1.86 -8.45
N ALA A 181 -11.08 2.79 -8.38
CA ALA A 181 -11.81 3.13 -7.16
C ALA A 181 -13.31 3.14 -7.43
N TRP A 182 -14.06 2.63 -6.49
CA TRP A 182 -15.52 2.58 -6.50
C TRP A 182 -16.09 3.05 -5.17
N GLN A 183 -16.79 4.19 -5.19
CA GLN A 183 -17.57 4.68 -4.06
C GLN A 183 -18.87 3.88 -3.99
N MET A 184 -18.87 2.82 -3.17
CA MET A 184 -19.99 1.87 -3.05
C MET A 184 -21.18 2.50 -2.34
N THR A 185 -20.91 3.27 -1.28
CA THR A 185 -21.88 4.05 -0.51
C THR A 185 -21.24 5.39 -0.12
N ASP A 186 -21.97 6.28 0.54
CA ASP A 186 -21.44 7.58 0.98
C ASP A 186 -20.22 7.45 1.91
N ASN A 187 -20.13 6.34 2.64
CA ASN A 187 -19.05 6.09 3.61
C ASN A 187 -18.19 4.87 3.29
N THR A 188 -18.37 4.19 2.16
CA THR A 188 -17.63 2.97 1.84
C THR A 188 -17.05 3.06 0.45
N LYS A 189 -15.71 2.94 0.37
CA LYS A 189 -14.93 2.99 -0.88
C LYS A 189 -14.12 1.72 -1.06
N PHE A 190 -14.31 1.05 -2.18
CA PHE A 190 -13.46 -0.05 -2.64
C PHE A 190 -12.34 0.50 -3.51
N THR A 191 -11.13 -0.03 -3.37
CA THR A 191 -9.99 0.32 -4.24
C THR A 191 -9.26 -0.94 -4.68
N GLN A 192 -8.82 -0.96 -5.93
CA GLN A 192 -7.97 -1.99 -6.50
C GLN A 192 -6.82 -1.33 -7.25
N GLY A 193 -5.60 -1.63 -6.84
CA GLY A 193 -4.39 -1.21 -7.53
C GLY A 193 -3.60 -2.42 -8.03
N VAL A 194 -3.00 -2.30 -9.20
CA VAL A 194 -2.01 -3.26 -9.73
C VAL A 194 -0.87 -2.48 -10.34
N SER A 195 0.38 -2.84 -10.02
CA SER A 195 1.56 -2.27 -10.65
C SER A 195 2.58 -3.33 -11.04
N VAL A 196 3.31 -3.05 -12.08
CA VAL A 196 4.41 -3.87 -12.59
C VAL A 196 5.64 -3.01 -12.74
N PHE A 197 6.75 -3.47 -12.17
CA PHE A 197 8.10 -2.96 -12.41
C PHE A 197 8.84 -4.02 -13.20
N GLY A 198 8.83 -3.90 -14.52
CA GLY A 198 9.46 -4.82 -15.46
C GLY A 198 10.94 -4.51 -15.61
N ALA A 199 11.79 -5.39 -15.12
CA ALA A 199 13.23 -5.35 -15.22
C ALA A 199 13.76 -6.79 -15.42
N GLU A 200 15.07 -7.04 -15.24
CA GLU A 200 15.58 -8.43 -15.22
C GLU A 200 14.90 -9.26 -14.12
N ASP A 201 14.65 -8.64 -12.97
CA ASP A 201 13.84 -9.14 -11.86
C ASP A 201 12.54 -8.30 -11.79
N THR A 202 11.49 -8.84 -12.35
CA THR A 202 10.17 -8.18 -12.39
C THR A 202 9.46 -8.30 -11.06
N THR A 203 8.91 -7.18 -10.59
CA THR A 203 8.04 -7.11 -9.40
C THR A 203 6.63 -6.72 -9.83
N LEU A 204 5.64 -7.49 -9.37
CA LEU A 204 4.22 -7.18 -9.52
C LEU A 204 3.63 -6.96 -8.12
N ASN A 205 2.94 -5.84 -7.93
CA ASN A 205 2.21 -5.53 -6.72
C ASN A 205 0.72 -5.41 -7.00
N SER A 206 -0.10 -5.89 -6.08
CA SER A 206 -1.55 -5.74 -6.11
C SER A 206 -2.06 -5.39 -4.72
N GLU A 207 -2.85 -4.33 -4.62
CA GLU A 207 -3.59 -3.98 -3.41
C GLU A 207 -5.09 -3.99 -3.70
N THR A 208 -5.84 -4.74 -2.90
CA THR A 208 -7.30 -4.69 -2.83
C THR A 208 -7.69 -4.15 -1.47
N ALA A 209 -8.42 -3.04 -1.41
CA ALA A 209 -8.79 -2.47 -0.12
C ALA A 209 -10.26 -2.03 -0.06
N LEU A 210 -10.84 -2.16 1.14
CA LEU A 210 -12.12 -1.61 1.51
C LEU A 210 -11.90 -0.58 2.61
N ASN A 211 -12.30 0.65 2.34
CA ASN A 211 -12.23 1.76 3.28
C ASN A 211 -13.64 2.13 3.71
N VAL A 212 -13.88 2.17 5.03
CA VAL A 212 -15.18 2.51 5.61
C VAL A 212 -15.00 3.70 6.54
N ASP A 213 -15.63 4.82 6.22
CA ASP A 213 -15.63 6.01 7.04
C ASP A 213 -16.58 5.84 8.23
N ILE A 214 -16.06 5.90 9.45
CA ILE A 214 -16.83 5.83 10.69
C ILE A 214 -17.42 7.21 10.99
N ASN A 215 -16.64 8.25 10.75
CA ASN A 215 -17.04 9.65 10.85
C ASN A 215 -16.11 10.53 9.97
N GLU A 216 -16.19 11.86 10.10
CA GLU A 216 -15.40 12.80 9.29
C GLU A 216 -13.88 12.64 9.45
N HIS A 217 -13.42 12.13 10.59
CA HIS A 217 -11.99 12.01 10.92
C HIS A 217 -11.50 10.57 10.98
N PHE A 218 -12.34 9.62 11.32
CA PHE A 218 -11.93 8.23 11.51
C PHE A 218 -12.53 7.30 10.48
N GLY A 219 -11.72 6.36 10.01
CA GLY A 219 -12.11 5.30 9.10
C GLY A 219 -11.41 3.99 9.42
N LEU A 220 -11.98 2.90 8.94
CA LEU A 220 -11.41 1.56 8.98
C LEU A 220 -10.97 1.19 7.56
N LYS A 221 -9.72 0.73 7.41
CA LYS A 221 -9.19 0.17 6.16
C LYS A 221 -8.92 -1.32 6.36
N VAL A 222 -9.49 -2.15 5.50
CA VAL A 222 -9.12 -3.56 5.35
C VAL A 222 -8.45 -3.70 3.99
N ALA A 223 -7.20 -4.14 3.97
CA ALA A 223 -6.44 -4.28 2.73
C ALA A 223 -5.83 -5.69 2.62
N TYR A 224 -5.79 -6.19 1.38
CA TYR A 224 -5.11 -7.41 0.98
C TYR A 224 -4.09 -7.05 -0.08
N ASN A 225 -2.83 -7.27 0.25
CA ASN A 225 -1.67 -6.98 -0.60
C ASN A 225 -1.04 -8.28 -1.09
N VAL A 226 -0.65 -8.29 -2.34
CA VAL A 226 0.11 -9.38 -2.97
C VAL A 226 1.29 -8.77 -3.69
N THR A 227 2.50 -9.24 -3.35
CA THR A 227 3.73 -8.91 -4.06
C THR A 227 4.30 -10.18 -4.68
N TRP A 228 4.57 -10.15 -5.97
CA TRP A 228 5.21 -11.24 -6.69
C TRP A 228 6.53 -10.75 -7.28
N ASN A 229 7.60 -11.54 -7.10
CA ASN A 229 8.93 -11.30 -7.66
C ASN A 229 9.35 -12.46 -8.55
N SER A 230 9.86 -12.16 -9.74
CA SER A 230 10.35 -13.19 -10.67
C SER A 230 11.67 -13.83 -10.19
N SER A 231 12.48 -13.08 -9.46
CA SER A 231 13.78 -13.50 -8.94
C SER A 231 13.97 -12.98 -7.51
N PRO A 232 13.35 -13.65 -6.53
CA PRO A 232 13.48 -13.24 -5.13
C PRO A 232 14.90 -13.49 -4.61
N PRO A 233 15.39 -12.74 -3.61
CA PRO A 233 16.67 -13.00 -2.97
C PRO A 233 16.74 -14.39 -2.34
N GLU A 234 17.95 -14.97 -2.27
CA GLU A 234 18.16 -16.31 -1.67
C GLU A 234 17.70 -16.38 -0.19
N THR A 235 17.78 -15.24 0.51
CA THR A 235 17.31 -15.12 1.92
C THR A 235 15.80 -15.14 2.07
N ALA A 236 15.04 -14.95 0.98
CA ALA A 236 13.58 -14.95 0.93
C ALA A 236 13.11 -15.59 -0.38
N PRO A 237 13.21 -16.93 -0.52
CA PRO A 237 13.06 -17.65 -1.79
C PRO A 237 11.62 -17.73 -2.32
N ASP A 238 10.63 -17.34 -1.53
CA ASP A 238 9.25 -17.33 -1.96
C ASP A 238 8.99 -16.23 -3.00
N HIS A 239 8.43 -16.61 -4.14
CA HIS A 239 8.08 -15.67 -5.21
C HIS A 239 6.87 -14.78 -4.86
N THR A 240 6.04 -15.18 -3.92
CA THR A 240 4.77 -14.50 -3.65
C THR A 240 4.58 -14.23 -2.17
N ASP A 241 4.52 -12.97 -1.82
CA ASP A 241 4.15 -12.50 -0.49
C ASP A 241 2.69 -12.04 -0.47
N ARG A 242 1.97 -12.40 0.59
CA ARG A 242 0.57 -12.02 0.81
C ARG A 242 0.41 -11.43 2.19
N ARG A 243 -0.32 -10.32 2.26
CA ARG A 243 -0.54 -9.63 3.53
C ARG A 243 -1.96 -9.11 3.62
N THR A 244 -2.62 -9.41 4.74
CA THR A 244 -3.89 -8.78 5.11
C THR A 244 -3.65 -7.81 6.25
N THR A 245 -4.15 -6.59 6.11
CA THR A 245 -4.07 -5.57 7.17
C THR A 245 -5.45 -5.05 7.52
N VAL A 246 -5.66 -4.77 8.80
CA VAL A 246 -6.82 -4.04 9.31
C VAL A 246 -6.25 -2.87 10.09
N SER A 247 -6.59 -1.66 9.69
CA SER A 247 -6.04 -0.45 10.30
C SER A 247 -7.13 0.59 10.55
N LEU A 248 -6.96 1.33 11.64
CA LEU A 248 -7.73 2.53 11.93
C LEU A 248 -7.02 3.73 11.30
N GLY A 249 -7.74 4.49 10.51
CA GLY A 249 -7.25 5.68 9.82
C GLY A 249 -7.75 6.96 10.44
N TYR A 250 -6.92 7.99 10.45
CA TYR A 250 -7.28 9.37 10.77
C TYR A 250 -7.10 10.23 9.51
N LYS A 251 -8.13 11.00 9.17
CA LYS A 251 -8.18 11.92 8.03
C LYS A 251 -8.07 13.37 8.51
N MET A 252 -7.29 14.18 7.80
CA MET A 252 -7.11 15.62 8.03
C MET A 252 -7.75 16.47 6.94
#